data_b02aaf8106188174b1fde47687c09af0
#
_entry.id   b02aaf8106188174b1fde47687c09af0
#
_cell.length_a   1.000
_cell.length_b   1.000
_cell.length_c   1.000
_cell.angle_alpha   90.00
_cell.angle_beta   90.00
_cell.angle_gamma   90.00
#
_symmetry.space_group_name_H-M   'P 1'
#
loop_
_entity.id
_entity.type
_entity.pdbx_description
1 polymer ?
#
loop_
_entity_poly.entity_id
_entity_poly.type
_entity_poly.pdbx_seq_one_letter_code
_entity_poly.pdbx_strand_id
1 'polypeptide(L)'
;MTTTGINLFSFQRKTKILHLSWFAFFLTFMIWFNHAPLMATLRETFGLTPQEVKTLLILNVALTIPARIIIGMLVDRYGPRIVYSILLAISGLLCLLYAMANSFEQLAITRFLMGFVGAGFVIGIRMVSEWFPAREVGIAEGIYGGWGNF
;
A
#
# COMPACT_ATOMS: atom_id res chain seq x y z
N MET A 1 -33.40 14.05 -11.54
CA MET A 1 -31.95 13.85 -11.41
C MET A 1 -31.68 13.25 -10.03
N THR A 2 -31.53 11.95 -9.94
CA THR A 2 -31.13 11.29 -8.68
C THR A 2 -29.65 11.58 -8.45
N THR A 3 -29.35 12.33 -7.41
CA THR A 3 -27.96 12.62 -6.99
C THR A 3 -27.22 11.30 -6.75
N THR A 4 -26.29 10.98 -7.63
CA THR A 4 -25.34 9.88 -7.49
C THR A 4 -24.30 10.25 -6.43
N GLY A 5 -24.72 10.34 -5.17
CA GLY A 5 -23.86 10.66 -4.04
C GLY A 5 -23.71 9.44 -3.13
N ILE A 6 -22.46 9.02 -2.87
CA ILE A 6 -22.19 8.02 -1.81
C ILE A 6 -22.35 8.72 -0.47
N ASN A 7 -23.27 8.24 0.36
CA ASN A 7 -23.39 8.74 1.73
C ASN A 7 -22.29 8.09 2.59
N LEU A 8 -21.20 8.84 2.81
CA LEU A 8 -20.01 8.39 3.55
C LEU A 8 -20.29 8.12 5.05
N PHE A 9 -21.33 8.72 5.60
CA PHE A 9 -21.71 8.53 6.99
C PHE A 9 -22.78 7.44 7.18
N SER A 10 -23.13 6.74 6.11
CA SER A 10 -24.10 5.64 6.21
C SER A 10 -23.46 4.42 6.88
N PHE A 11 -24.21 3.76 7.76
CA PHE A 11 -23.82 2.48 8.37
C PHE A 11 -24.02 1.28 7.43
N GLN A 12 -24.24 1.52 6.13
CA GLN A 12 -24.37 0.45 5.14
C GLN A 12 -23.08 -0.34 5.00
N ARG A 13 -23.20 -1.63 4.73
CA ARG A 13 -22.06 -2.55 4.62
C ARG A 13 -21.03 -2.08 3.57
N LYS A 14 -21.50 -1.59 2.42
CA LYS A 14 -20.62 -1.07 1.34
C LYS A 14 -19.76 0.13 1.80
N THR A 15 -20.34 1.05 2.58
CA THR A 15 -19.61 2.23 3.09
C THR A 15 -18.58 1.83 4.12
N LYS A 16 -18.91 0.86 5.01
CA LYS A 16 -17.90 0.30 5.95
C LYS A 16 -16.74 -0.36 5.22
N ILE A 17 -17.01 -1.11 4.16
CA ILE A 17 -15.96 -1.73 3.33
C ILE A 17 -15.08 -0.65 2.69
N LEU A 18 -15.67 0.42 2.15
CA LEU A 18 -14.91 1.54 1.58
C LEU A 18 -13.98 2.15 2.64
N HIS A 19 -14.48 2.43 3.85
CA HIS A 19 -13.66 2.99 4.93
C HIS A 19 -12.54 2.06 5.37
N LEU A 20 -12.80 0.78 5.51
CA LEU A 20 -11.76 -0.19 5.83
C LEU A 20 -10.72 -0.31 4.70
N SER A 21 -11.17 -0.25 3.44
CA SER A 21 -10.28 -0.37 2.29
C SER A 21 -9.32 0.82 2.16
N TRP A 22 -9.83 2.08 2.22
CA TRP A 22 -8.95 3.23 2.12
C TRP A 22 -8.02 3.34 3.34
N PHE A 23 -8.48 2.96 4.54
CA PHE A 23 -7.62 2.95 5.73
C PHE A 23 -6.52 1.89 5.63
N ALA A 24 -6.83 0.69 5.14
CA ALA A 24 -5.83 -0.33 4.86
C ALA A 24 -4.82 0.15 3.80
N PHE A 25 -5.28 0.86 2.76
CA PHE A 25 -4.41 1.45 1.76
C PHE A 25 -3.51 2.55 2.36
N PHE A 26 -4.06 3.42 3.19
CA PHE A 26 -3.30 4.43 3.92
C PHE A 26 -2.16 3.80 4.74
N LEU A 27 -2.42 2.71 5.47
CA LEU A 27 -1.39 2.00 6.22
C LEU A 27 -0.30 1.42 5.31
N THR A 28 -0.68 0.79 4.19
CA THR A 28 0.31 0.27 3.23
C THR A 28 1.10 1.41 2.58
N PHE A 29 0.46 2.51 2.28
CA PHE A 29 1.12 3.70 1.71
C PHE A 29 2.11 4.32 2.70
N MET A 30 1.74 4.48 3.97
CA MET A 30 2.66 4.92 5.02
C MET A 30 3.89 4.02 5.12
N ILE A 31 3.70 2.71 5.13
CA ILE A 31 4.81 1.74 5.19
C ILE A 31 5.69 1.85 3.94
N TRP A 32 5.08 1.95 2.77
CA TRP A 32 5.81 2.04 1.51
C TRP A 32 6.65 3.31 1.41
N PHE A 33 6.16 4.44 1.90
CA PHE A 33 6.84 5.74 1.86
C PHE A 33 7.54 6.15 3.17
N ASN A 34 7.58 5.32 4.20
CA ASN A 34 8.16 5.64 5.51
C ASN A 34 9.63 6.11 5.46
N HIS A 35 10.37 5.74 4.40
CA HIS A 35 11.75 6.17 4.21
C HIS A 35 11.89 7.65 3.85
N ALA A 36 10.89 8.26 3.22
CA ALA A 36 10.99 9.64 2.72
C ALA A 36 11.26 10.64 3.86
N PRO A 37 10.47 10.69 4.95
CA PRO A 37 10.75 11.57 6.08
C PRO A 37 12.00 11.17 6.88
N LEU A 38 12.41 9.90 6.82
CA LEU A 38 13.54 9.38 7.59
C LEU A 38 14.87 9.40 6.80
N MET A 39 14.86 9.80 5.52
CA MET A 39 16.03 9.68 4.65
C MET A 39 17.23 10.48 5.16
N ALA A 40 17.03 11.66 5.72
CA ALA A 40 18.13 12.46 6.30
C ALA A 40 18.77 11.71 7.47
N THR A 41 17.95 11.23 8.41
CA THR A 41 18.42 10.47 9.57
C THR A 41 19.11 9.16 9.15
N LEU A 42 18.54 8.41 8.20
CA LEU A 42 19.16 7.19 7.68
C LEU A 42 20.54 7.46 7.06
N ARG A 43 20.63 8.53 6.27
CA ARG A 43 21.89 8.95 5.65
C ARG A 43 22.96 9.28 6.70
N GLU A 44 22.61 10.00 7.75
CA GLU A 44 23.55 10.35 8.82
C GLU A 44 23.93 9.14 9.67
N THR A 45 22.95 8.33 10.09
CA THR A 45 23.17 7.18 10.96
C THR A 45 24.03 6.09 10.31
N PHE A 46 23.80 5.81 9.03
CA PHE A 46 24.50 4.75 8.29
C PHE A 46 25.65 5.29 7.43
N GLY A 47 25.92 6.60 7.43
CA GLY A 47 26.96 7.21 6.59
C GLY A 47 26.74 7.00 5.09
N LEU A 48 25.48 7.00 4.62
CA LEU A 48 25.13 6.63 3.26
C LEU A 48 25.65 7.64 2.25
N THR A 49 26.29 7.13 1.20
CA THR A 49 26.66 7.90 0.03
C THR A 49 25.43 8.32 -0.78
N PRO A 50 25.50 9.38 -1.60
CA PRO A 50 24.41 9.76 -2.49
C PRO A 50 23.96 8.63 -3.44
N GLN A 51 24.88 7.74 -3.82
CA GLN A 51 24.57 6.60 -4.67
C GLN A 51 23.77 5.53 -3.93
N GLU A 52 24.11 5.22 -2.68
CA GLU A 52 23.34 4.28 -1.84
C GLU A 52 21.94 4.78 -1.56
N VAL A 53 21.76 6.09 -1.30
CA VAL A 53 20.43 6.70 -1.18
C VAL A 53 19.62 6.50 -2.45
N LYS A 54 20.17 6.78 -3.62
CA LYS A 54 19.50 6.53 -4.91
C LYS A 54 19.14 5.06 -5.09
N THR A 55 20.02 4.15 -4.70
CA THR A 55 19.77 2.70 -4.74
C THR A 55 18.57 2.31 -3.89
N LEU A 56 18.46 2.81 -2.65
CA LEU A 56 17.31 2.53 -1.78
C LEU A 56 15.99 3.03 -2.39
N LEU A 57 16.00 4.20 -3.03
CA LEU A 57 14.81 4.75 -3.71
C LEU A 57 14.38 3.89 -4.91
N ILE A 58 15.33 3.42 -5.71
CA ILE A 58 15.06 2.54 -6.86
C ILE A 58 14.52 1.19 -6.38
N LEU A 59 15.14 0.59 -5.37
CA LEU A 59 14.74 -0.70 -4.82
C LEU A 59 13.31 -0.67 -4.28
N ASN A 60 12.89 0.44 -3.68
CA ASN A 60 11.52 0.62 -3.19
C ASN A 60 10.45 0.47 -4.28
N VAL A 61 10.77 0.79 -5.53
CA VAL A 61 9.83 0.76 -6.66
C VAL A 61 10.04 -0.47 -7.54
N ALA A 62 11.26 -1.02 -7.57
CA ALA A 62 11.64 -2.09 -8.49
C ALA A 62 10.76 -3.33 -8.38
N LEU A 63 10.43 -3.76 -7.17
CA LEU A 63 9.57 -4.93 -6.95
C LEU A 63 8.07 -4.62 -7.11
N THR A 64 7.67 -3.36 -7.09
CA THR A 64 6.24 -2.99 -7.12
C THR A 64 5.56 -3.42 -8.42
N ILE A 65 6.24 -3.32 -9.56
CA ILE A 65 5.66 -3.69 -10.86
C ILE A 65 5.35 -5.19 -10.92
N PRO A 66 6.33 -6.10 -10.73
CA PRO A 66 6.05 -7.53 -10.73
C PRO A 66 5.12 -7.95 -9.57
N ALA A 67 5.22 -7.30 -8.41
CA ALA A 67 4.34 -7.56 -7.28
C ALA A 67 2.87 -7.30 -7.61
N ARG A 68 2.54 -6.25 -8.36
CA ARG A 68 1.15 -5.96 -8.77
C ARG A 68 0.57 -7.08 -9.63
N ILE A 69 1.35 -7.70 -10.50
CA ILE A 69 0.90 -8.82 -11.32
C ILE A 69 0.62 -10.04 -10.45
N ILE A 70 1.57 -10.40 -9.57
CA ILE A 70 1.42 -11.56 -8.67
C ILE A 70 0.24 -11.36 -7.73
N ILE A 71 0.12 -10.19 -7.11
CA ILE A 71 -0.98 -9.87 -6.19
C ILE A 71 -2.32 -9.86 -6.94
N GLY A 72 -2.38 -9.35 -8.18
CA GLY A 72 -3.58 -9.43 -9.02
C GLY A 72 -4.07 -10.87 -9.19
N MET A 73 -3.18 -11.78 -9.56
CA MET A 73 -3.51 -13.21 -9.69
C MET A 73 -3.96 -13.84 -8.36
N LEU A 74 -3.33 -13.46 -7.24
CA LEU A 74 -3.72 -13.95 -5.91
C LEU A 74 -5.11 -13.42 -5.51
N VAL A 75 -5.40 -12.16 -5.81
CA VAL A 75 -6.71 -11.54 -5.56
C VAL A 75 -7.80 -12.25 -6.36
N ASP A 76 -7.56 -12.57 -7.62
CA ASP A 76 -8.52 -13.29 -8.45
C ASP A 76 -8.77 -14.71 -7.92
N ARG A 77 -7.77 -15.36 -7.33
CA ARG A 77 -7.86 -16.73 -6.81
C ARG A 77 -8.44 -16.81 -5.40
N TYR A 78 -8.03 -15.94 -4.50
CA TYR A 78 -8.32 -16.04 -3.05
C TYR A 78 -9.25 -14.92 -2.55
N GLY A 79 -9.53 -13.94 -3.39
CA GLY A 79 -10.33 -12.77 -3.06
C GLY A 79 -9.53 -11.67 -2.33
N PRO A 80 -10.00 -10.41 -2.46
CA PRO A 80 -9.25 -9.25 -1.98
C PRO A 80 -9.12 -9.21 -0.46
N ARG A 81 -10.11 -9.70 0.30
CA ARG A 81 -10.09 -9.68 1.76
C ARG A 81 -8.93 -10.46 2.35
N ILE A 82 -8.72 -11.70 1.90
CA ILE A 82 -7.67 -12.58 2.41
C ILE A 82 -6.30 -12.02 2.01
N VAL A 83 -6.14 -11.69 0.73
CA VAL A 83 -4.88 -11.18 0.19
C VAL A 83 -4.47 -9.88 0.87
N TYR A 84 -5.42 -8.97 1.14
CA TYR A 84 -5.10 -7.72 1.83
C TYR A 84 -4.68 -7.96 3.29
N SER A 85 -5.36 -8.86 4.01
CA SER A 85 -4.99 -9.18 5.39
C SER A 85 -3.58 -9.77 5.48
N ILE A 86 -3.22 -10.67 4.56
CA ILE A 86 -1.87 -11.25 4.47
C ILE A 86 -0.85 -10.18 4.10
N LEU A 87 -1.15 -9.32 3.13
CA LEU A 87 -0.26 -8.23 2.73
C LEU A 87 0.03 -7.29 3.91
N LEU A 88 -0.98 -6.89 4.66
CA LEU A 88 -0.81 -6.04 5.85
C LEU A 88 0.04 -6.70 6.93
N ALA A 89 -0.16 -7.99 7.20
CA ALA A 89 0.63 -8.74 8.18
C ALA A 89 2.11 -8.83 7.76
N ILE A 90 2.37 -9.16 6.49
CA ILE A 90 3.74 -9.20 5.93
C ILE A 90 4.36 -7.80 5.95
N SER A 91 3.60 -6.76 5.61
CA SER A 91 4.08 -5.37 5.62
C SER A 91 4.51 -4.94 7.03
N GLY A 92 3.75 -5.29 8.05
CA GLY A 92 4.11 -5.02 9.45
C GLY A 92 5.41 -5.73 9.85
N LEU A 93 5.57 -7.00 9.48
CA LEU A 93 6.80 -7.75 9.73
C LEU A 93 8.00 -7.13 9.01
N LEU A 94 7.86 -6.76 7.74
CA LEU A 94 8.93 -6.10 6.98
C LEU A 94 9.30 -4.74 7.58
N CYS A 95 8.33 -4.00 8.12
CA CYS A 95 8.58 -2.74 8.80
C CYS A 95 9.42 -2.94 10.06
N LEU A 96 9.15 -3.99 10.84
CA LEU A 96 9.97 -4.36 12.01
C LEU A 96 11.39 -4.77 11.59
N LEU A 97 11.54 -5.58 10.56
CA LEU A 97 12.85 -5.98 10.04
C LEU A 97 13.64 -4.76 9.52
N TYR A 98 12.98 -3.82 8.86
CA TYR A 98 13.59 -2.57 8.42
C TYR A 98 14.07 -1.71 9.60
N ALA A 99 13.29 -1.64 10.68
CA ALA A 99 13.65 -0.91 11.90
C ALA A 99 14.83 -1.54 12.65
N MET A 100 15.06 -2.85 12.47
CA MET A 100 16.18 -3.60 13.09
C MET A 100 17.42 -3.65 12.21
N ALA A 101 17.43 -3.02 11.03
CA ALA A 101 18.55 -3.04 10.13
C ALA A 101 19.76 -2.30 10.73
N ASN A 102 20.95 -2.91 10.63
CA ASN A 102 22.21 -2.38 11.15
C ASN A 102 23.27 -2.18 10.05
N SER A 103 22.95 -2.47 8.80
CA SER A 103 23.84 -2.30 7.66
C SER A 103 23.08 -1.82 6.42
N PHE A 104 23.80 -1.24 5.45
CA PHE A 104 23.24 -0.84 4.17
C PHE A 104 22.60 -2.02 3.42
N GLU A 105 23.23 -3.20 3.45
CA GLU A 105 22.69 -4.40 2.78
C GLU A 105 21.35 -4.83 3.36
N GLN A 106 21.20 -4.81 4.70
CA GLN A 106 19.93 -5.11 5.37
C GLN A 106 18.86 -4.07 5.03
N LEU A 107 19.22 -2.79 4.99
CA LEU A 107 18.32 -1.72 4.53
C LEU A 107 17.90 -1.95 3.07
N ALA A 108 18.83 -2.30 2.19
CA ALA A 108 18.57 -2.51 0.77
C ALA A 108 17.65 -3.72 0.53
N ILE A 109 17.91 -4.86 1.18
CA ILE A 109 17.10 -6.08 1.07
C ILE A 109 15.69 -5.83 1.60
N THR A 110 15.55 -5.28 2.79
CA THR A 110 14.23 -5.01 3.37
C THR A 110 13.48 -3.97 2.56
N ARG A 111 14.15 -2.94 2.04
CA ARG A 111 13.53 -1.93 1.16
C ARG A 111 13.04 -2.52 -0.15
N PHE A 112 13.82 -3.42 -0.77
CA PHE A 112 13.38 -4.15 -1.95
C PHE A 112 12.12 -4.97 -1.67
N LEU A 113 12.10 -5.75 -0.59
CA LEU A 113 10.95 -6.54 -0.19
C LEU A 113 9.72 -5.66 0.13
N MET A 114 9.92 -4.50 0.74
CA MET A 114 8.85 -3.53 0.99
C MET A 114 8.23 -2.97 -0.30
N GLY A 115 8.88 -3.07 -1.44
CA GLY A 115 8.28 -2.79 -2.74
C GLY A 115 7.01 -3.59 -3.02
N PHE A 116 6.86 -4.77 -2.40
CA PHE A 116 5.65 -5.60 -2.47
C PHE A 116 4.42 -4.90 -1.86
N VAL A 117 4.63 -4.05 -0.86
CA VAL A 117 3.57 -3.30 -0.17
C VAL A 117 2.84 -2.34 -1.11
N GLY A 118 3.54 -1.78 -2.10
CA GLY A 118 2.95 -0.92 -3.14
C GLY A 118 1.90 -1.60 -4.02
N ALA A 119 1.78 -2.94 -3.95
CA ALA A 119 0.71 -3.68 -4.62
C ALA A 119 -0.64 -3.59 -3.87
N GLY A 120 -0.70 -3.06 -2.64
CA GLY A 120 -1.94 -2.86 -1.87
C GLY A 120 -3.00 -2.06 -2.62
N PHE A 121 -2.57 -1.11 -3.47
CA PHE A 121 -3.48 -0.34 -4.31
C PHE A 121 -4.39 -1.21 -5.19
N VAL A 122 -3.83 -2.24 -5.84
CA VAL A 122 -4.58 -3.14 -6.73
C VAL A 122 -5.65 -3.93 -5.97
N ILE A 123 -5.33 -4.37 -4.75
CA ILE A 123 -6.25 -5.14 -3.92
C ILE A 123 -7.49 -4.31 -3.55
N GLY A 124 -7.27 -3.07 -3.15
CA GLY A 124 -8.36 -2.21 -2.72
C GLY A 124 -9.23 -1.74 -3.88
N ILE A 125 -8.67 -1.46 -5.06
CA ILE A 125 -9.45 -1.19 -6.28
C ILE A 125 -10.41 -2.37 -6.54
N ARG A 126 -9.90 -3.61 -6.52
CA ARG A 126 -10.71 -4.80 -6.71
C ARG A 126 -11.79 -4.95 -5.62
N MET A 127 -11.43 -4.71 -4.35
CA MET A 127 -12.38 -4.77 -3.24
C MET A 127 -13.51 -3.74 -3.41
N VAL A 128 -13.19 -2.50 -3.76
CA VAL A 128 -14.18 -1.44 -3.95
C VAL A 128 -15.09 -1.76 -5.13
N SER A 129 -14.53 -2.21 -6.25
CA SER A 129 -15.31 -2.54 -7.45
C SER A 129 -16.30 -3.70 -7.25
N GLU A 130 -16.06 -4.61 -6.31
CA GLU A 130 -16.99 -5.70 -5.97
C GLU A 130 -18.21 -5.21 -5.15
N TRP A 131 -18.07 -4.10 -4.42
CA TRP A 131 -19.12 -3.62 -3.50
C TRP A 131 -19.93 -2.45 -4.05
N PHE A 132 -19.45 -1.77 -5.09
CA PHE A 132 -20.12 -0.60 -5.65
C PHE A 132 -20.60 -0.87 -7.08
N PRO A 133 -21.85 -0.47 -7.43
CA PRO A 133 -22.37 -0.59 -8.78
C PRO A 133 -21.61 0.33 -9.75
N ALA A 134 -21.64 0.01 -11.03
CA ALA A 134 -20.89 0.72 -12.08
C ALA A 134 -21.08 2.26 -12.07
N ARG A 135 -22.26 2.73 -11.66
CA ARG A 135 -22.55 4.18 -11.54
C ARG A 135 -21.88 4.88 -10.35
N GLU A 136 -21.47 4.14 -9.33
CA GLU A 136 -20.89 4.65 -8.08
C GLU A 136 -19.41 4.27 -7.93
N VAL A 137 -18.93 3.26 -8.66
CA VAL A 137 -17.60 2.70 -8.51
C VAL A 137 -16.50 3.73 -8.73
N GLY A 138 -16.61 4.58 -9.72
CA GLY A 138 -15.60 5.61 -9.99
C GLY A 138 -15.45 6.61 -8.83
N ILE A 139 -16.55 7.01 -8.18
CA ILE A 139 -16.53 7.88 -7.00
C ILE A 139 -15.91 7.13 -5.82
N ALA A 140 -16.30 5.87 -5.61
CA ALA A 140 -15.78 5.05 -4.52
C ALA A 140 -14.28 4.79 -4.67
N GLU A 141 -13.78 4.50 -5.86
CA GLU A 141 -12.36 4.35 -6.17
C GLU A 141 -11.59 5.66 -6.01
N GLY A 142 -12.20 6.79 -6.40
CA GLY A 142 -11.63 8.12 -6.16
C GLY A 142 -11.45 8.42 -4.67
N ILE A 143 -12.43 8.07 -3.83
CA ILE A 143 -12.35 8.19 -2.36
C ILE A 143 -11.28 7.24 -1.82
N TYR A 144 -11.29 5.98 -2.26
CA TYR A 144 -10.30 4.98 -1.87
C TYR A 144 -8.87 5.46 -2.16
N GLY A 145 -8.59 5.85 -3.40
CA GLY A 145 -7.27 6.30 -3.82
C GLY A 145 -6.90 7.66 -3.23
N GLY A 146 -7.83 8.60 -3.18
CA GLY A 146 -7.61 9.93 -2.63
C GLY A 146 -7.29 9.91 -1.13
N TRP A 147 -8.14 9.30 -0.33
CA TRP A 147 -7.95 9.24 1.13
C TRP A 147 -6.85 8.27 1.56
N GLY A 148 -6.58 7.24 0.78
CA GLY A 148 -5.50 6.31 1.07
C GLY A 148 -4.09 6.85 0.78
N ASN A 149 -3.97 7.94 0.02
CA ASN A 149 -2.68 8.59 -0.30
C ASN A 149 -2.34 9.81 0.58
N PHE A 150 -3.18 10.15 1.55
CA PHE A 150 -2.97 11.30 2.44
C PHE A 150 -1.84 11.09 3.42
#